data_952700541a767fdd197d00b7f642f5ba
#
_entry.id   952700541a767fdd197d00b7f642f5ba
#
_cell.length_a   1.000
_cell.length_b   1.000
_cell.length_c   1.000
_cell.angle_alpha   90.00
_cell.angle_beta   90.00
_cell.angle_gamma   90.00
#
_symmetry.space_group_name_H-M   'P 1'
#
loop_
_entity.id
_entity.type
_entity.pdbx_description
1 polymer ?
#
loop_
_entity_poly.entity_id
_entity_poly.type
_entity_poly.pdbx_seq_one_letter_code
_entity_poly.pdbx_strand_id
1 'polypeptide(L)'
;LEELHNLIDFNGIFKHHQVGHQRFAWLARTNDKIINIFKTLWNTDELVTSFDGCCYYPDDYIDTPKYWTHTDQSSKKHGLYCYQSFLSMTDNSQRTLIVYKGSHHLHQDYFNSMGIESESDWNIIDQNYLEKIGHTKQILDVKKGDLVIWDSRTFHQNTCGSLTCEEERLVQYLCYLPKNATRNTCEQQEIRRNAFDNLRTTNHWPYLMATVPEQPMSYNFCNPDDPIFIDYESLPVPNLEDLKEKIEELL
;
A
#
# COMPACT_ATOMS: atom_id res chain seq x y z
N LEU A 1 5.13 -3.09 21.52
CA LEU A 1 5.78 -3.67 20.30
C LEU A 1 5.45 -5.16 20.15
N GLU A 2 5.47 -5.98 21.23
CA GLU A 2 5.05 -7.39 21.17
C GLU A 2 3.60 -7.56 20.72
N GLU A 3 2.69 -6.69 21.15
CA GLU A 3 1.30 -6.68 20.67
C GLU A 3 1.18 -6.34 19.18
N LEU A 4 2.09 -5.53 18.64
CA LEU A 4 2.13 -5.19 17.23
C LEU A 4 2.65 -6.33 16.34
N HIS A 5 3.55 -7.19 16.86
CA HIS A 5 4.06 -8.35 16.12
C HIS A 5 2.94 -9.32 15.71
N ASN A 6 1.93 -9.49 16.57
CA ASN A 6 0.80 -10.37 16.31
C ASN A 6 -0.21 -9.79 15.31
N LEU A 7 -0.07 -8.51 14.92
CA LEU A 7 -0.95 -7.79 14.01
C LEU A 7 -0.30 -7.49 12.66
N ILE A 8 0.96 -7.89 12.48
CA ILE A 8 1.62 -7.78 11.19
C ILE A 8 0.92 -8.72 10.23
N ASP A 9 0.27 -8.12 9.26
CA ASP A 9 -0.40 -8.84 8.18
C ASP A 9 0.63 -9.59 7.31
N PHE A 10 0.09 -10.38 6.44
CA PHE A 10 0.82 -11.05 5.39
C PHE A 10 1.88 -10.12 4.77
N ASN A 11 3.16 -10.52 4.87
CA ASN A 11 4.32 -9.79 4.35
C ASN A 11 4.56 -8.38 4.94
N GLY A 12 4.36 -8.23 6.25
CA GLY A 12 4.68 -7.01 6.97
C GLY A 12 3.70 -5.87 6.79
N ILE A 13 2.60 -6.06 6.05
CA ILE A 13 1.60 -5.03 5.85
C ILE A 13 0.77 -4.87 7.12
N PHE A 14 0.69 -3.64 7.63
CA PHE A 14 -0.04 -3.29 8.84
C PHE A 14 -1.23 -2.40 8.47
N LYS A 15 -2.45 -2.85 8.81
CA LYS A 15 -3.71 -2.24 8.36
C LYS A 15 -4.69 -1.91 9.48
N HIS A 16 -4.48 -2.48 10.67
CA HIS A 16 -5.38 -2.32 11.81
C HIS A 16 -5.00 -1.14 12.72
N HIS A 17 -5.69 -0.96 13.85
CA HIS A 17 -5.46 0.11 14.82
C HIS A 17 -5.49 1.52 14.22
N GLN A 18 -6.38 1.76 13.26
CA GLN A 18 -6.51 3.08 12.61
C GLN A 18 -5.18 3.58 12.01
N VAL A 19 -4.26 2.66 11.62
CA VAL A 19 -2.91 3.01 11.19
C VAL A 19 -2.91 3.98 10.02
N GLY A 20 -3.89 3.88 9.11
CA GLY A 20 -4.07 4.82 8.01
C GLY A 20 -4.36 6.25 8.43
N HIS A 21 -4.74 6.48 9.69
CA HIS A 21 -5.07 7.82 10.22
C HIS A 21 -4.12 8.29 11.32
N GLN A 22 -3.10 7.50 11.66
CA GLN A 22 -2.11 7.93 12.64
C GLN A 22 -1.36 9.17 12.16
N ARG A 23 -0.87 9.98 13.10
CA ARG A 23 -0.23 11.27 12.79
C ARG A 23 0.93 11.15 11.81
N PHE A 24 1.76 10.10 11.91
CA PHE A 24 2.88 9.89 10.99
C PHE A 24 2.42 9.67 9.53
N ALA A 25 1.29 8.99 9.35
CA ALA A 25 0.70 8.77 8.04
C ALA A 25 0.21 10.09 7.42
N TRP A 26 -0.43 10.95 8.22
CA TRP A 26 -0.87 12.25 7.75
C TRP A 26 0.28 13.23 7.52
N LEU A 27 1.34 13.21 8.35
CA LEU A 27 2.55 13.99 8.08
C LEU A 27 3.19 13.63 6.74
N ALA A 28 3.17 12.35 6.35
CA ALA A 28 3.63 11.92 5.04
C ALA A 28 2.68 12.40 3.92
N ARG A 29 1.35 12.20 4.09
CA ARG A 29 0.34 12.58 3.07
C ARG A 29 0.24 14.08 2.83
N THR A 30 0.46 14.90 3.85
CA THR A 30 0.39 16.36 3.74
C THR A 30 1.74 17.02 3.46
N ASN A 31 2.77 16.21 3.17
CA ASN A 31 4.09 16.74 2.82
C ASN A 31 4.09 17.37 1.43
N ASP A 32 4.37 18.66 1.34
CA ASP A 32 4.31 19.43 0.10
C ASP A 32 5.24 18.89 -1.00
N LYS A 33 6.41 18.33 -0.63
CA LYS A 33 7.32 17.75 -1.63
C LYS A 33 6.71 16.51 -2.29
N ILE A 34 6.04 15.67 -1.50
CA ILE A 34 5.37 14.46 -2.00
C ILE A 34 4.16 14.86 -2.86
N ILE A 35 3.31 15.77 -2.35
CA ILE A 35 2.14 16.27 -3.09
C ILE A 35 2.56 16.85 -4.44
N ASN A 36 3.61 17.67 -4.49
CA ASN A 36 4.10 18.28 -5.72
C ASN A 36 4.63 17.27 -6.75
N ILE A 37 5.22 16.16 -6.30
CA ILE A 37 5.62 15.07 -7.19
C ILE A 37 4.36 14.47 -7.85
N PHE A 38 3.31 14.17 -7.09
CA PHE A 38 2.08 13.60 -7.64
C PHE A 38 1.28 14.61 -8.50
N LYS A 39 1.29 15.89 -8.14
CA LYS A 39 0.74 16.97 -9.00
C LYS A 39 1.44 16.97 -10.36
N THR A 40 2.76 16.84 -10.37
CA THR A 40 3.55 16.76 -11.60
C THR A 40 3.24 15.49 -12.40
N LEU A 41 3.21 14.31 -11.75
CA LEU A 41 2.93 13.04 -12.40
C LEU A 41 1.55 13.00 -13.07
N TRP A 42 0.54 13.57 -12.40
CA TRP A 42 -0.83 13.61 -12.89
C TRP A 42 -1.16 14.85 -13.72
N ASN A 43 -0.25 15.81 -13.80
CA ASN A 43 -0.46 17.12 -14.44
C ASN A 43 -1.75 17.80 -13.93
N THR A 44 -1.87 17.92 -12.61
CA THR A 44 -3.03 18.52 -11.92
C THR A 44 -2.60 19.27 -10.66
N ASP A 45 -3.35 20.28 -10.28
CA ASP A 45 -3.12 21.03 -9.03
C ASP A 45 -3.96 20.49 -7.86
N GLU A 46 -4.94 19.62 -8.14
CA GLU A 46 -5.86 19.09 -7.14
C GLU A 46 -5.79 17.56 -7.07
N LEU A 47 -5.53 17.06 -5.87
CA LEU A 47 -5.38 15.64 -5.60
C LEU A 47 -6.33 15.21 -4.49
N VAL A 48 -6.69 13.92 -4.50
CA VAL A 48 -7.30 13.20 -3.38
C VAL A 48 -6.42 12.01 -3.00
N THR A 49 -6.48 11.60 -1.73
CA THR A 49 -5.62 10.52 -1.21
C THR A 49 -6.42 9.36 -0.63
N SER A 50 -5.81 8.19 -0.56
CA SER A 50 -6.29 7.04 0.20
C SER A 50 -5.75 7.05 1.63
N PHE A 51 -6.33 6.20 2.50
CA PHE A 51 -5.91 6.04 3.90
C PHE A 51 -5.28 4.67 4.11
N ASP A 52 -4.37 4.32 3.20
CA ASP A 52 -3.67 3.03 3.22
C ASP A 52 -2.80 2.88 4.48
N GLY A 53 -2.50 1.63 4.82
CA GLY A 53 -1.66 1.27 5.94
C GLY A 53 -0.18 1.55 5.74
N CYS A 54 0.62 0.81 6.47
CA CYS A 54 2.08 0.86 6.37
C CYS A 54 2.65 -0.55 6.25
N CYS A 55 3.95 -0.66 6.00
CA CYS A 55 4.64 -1.93 6.18
C CYS A 55 5.66 -1.76 7.30
N TYR A 56 5.64 -2.71 8.23
CA TYR A 56 6.56 -2.77 9.34
C TYR A 56 7.13 -4.17 9.51
N TYR A 57 8.43 -4.26 9.57
CA TYR A 57 9.19 -5.42 10.01
C TYR A 57 10.14 -4.96 11.11
N PRO A 58 10.01 -5.46 12.35
CA PRO A 58 11.04 -5.25 13.37
C PRO A 58 12.37 -5.93 12.97
N ASP A 59 13.47 -5.49 13.56
CA ASP A 59 14.81 -5.99 13.25
C ASP A 59 14.97 -7.48 13.57
N ASP A 60 14.31 -7.97 14.62
CA ASP A 60 14.29 -9.37 15.06
C ASP A 60 13.25 -10.26 14.36
N TYR A 61 12.50 -9.71 13.39
CA TYR A 61 11.50 -10.50 12.66
C TYR A 61 12.15 -11.57 11.79
N ILE A 62 11.73 -12.81 11.97
CA ILE A 62 12.24 -13.96 11.20
C ILE A 62 11.06 -14.62 10.49
N ASP A 63 11.11 -14.64 9.18
CA ASP A 63 10.17 -15.40 8.33
C ASP A 63 10.90 -15.90 7.08
N THR A 64 10.36 -16.94 6.50
CA THR A 64 10.84 -17.44 5.21
C THR A 64 10.32 -16.54 4.09
N PRO A 65 11.19 -16.15 3.13
CA PRO A 65 10.74 -15.38 1.98
C PRO A 65 9.61 -16.10 1.24
N LYS A 66 8.47 -15.43 1.12
CA LYS A 66 7.29 -15.94 0.43
C LYS A 66 7.28 -15.48 -1.01
N TYR A 67 6.72 -16.30 -1.86
CA TYR A 67 6.50 -15.98 -3.25
C TYR A 67 5.07 -15.48 -3.44
N TRP A 68 4.93 -14.21 -3.76
CA TRP A 68 3.63 -13.56 -3.89
C TRP A 68 3.64 -12.36 -4.84
N THR A 69 4.57 -12.37 -5.80
CA THR A 69 4.62 -11.31 -6.80
C THR A 69 3.26 -11.16 -7.46
N HIS A 70 2.75 -9.94 -7.46
CA HIS A 70 1.43 -9.59 -7.94
C HIS A 70 1.44 -8.30 -8.72
N THR A 71 0.33 -7.98 -9.31
CA THR A 71 -0.02 -6.65 -9.82
C THR A 71 -1.26 -6.17 -9.09
N ASP A 72 -1.40 -4.86 -8.95
CA ASP A 72 -2.54 -4.23 -8.28
C ASP A 72 -3.47 -3.52 -9.26
N GLN A 73 -3.58 -4.06 -10.46
CA GLN A 73 -4.53 -3.58 -11.46
C GLN A 73 -5.20 -4.75 -12.18
N SER A 74 -6.53 -4.70 -12.26
CA SER A 74 -7.36 -5.67 -12.98
C SER A 74 -6.97 -5.76 -14.45
N SER A 75 -7.08 -6.96 -15.04
CA SER A 75 -6.89 -7.19 -16.48
C SER A 75 -7.85 -6.37 -17.37
N LYS A 76 -8.99 -5.95 -16.81
CA LYS A 76 -10.00 -5.14 -17.49
C LYS A 76 -9.72 -3.65 -17.47
N LYS A 77 -8.73 -3.21 -16.70
CA LYS A 77 -8.30 -1.80 -16.64
C LYS A 77 -7.12 -1.58 -17.57
N HIS A 78 -7.38 -0.98 -18.73
CA HIS A 78 -6.34 -0.73 -19.73
C HIS A 78 -5.61 0.59 -19.48
N GLY A 79 -4.29 0.59 -19.61
CA GLY A 79 -3.45 1.75 -19.37
C GLY A 79 -3.19 2.02 -17.89
N LEU A 80 -2.63 3.18 -17.59
CA LEU A 80 -2.30 3.61 -16.23
C LEU A 80 -3.56 4.05 -15.48
N TYR A 81 -3.81 3.44 -14.33
CA TYR A 81 -4.91 3.83 -13.44
C TYR A 81 -4.42 4.49 -12.16
N CYS A 82 -3.26 4.08 -11.64
CA CYS A 82 -2.75 4.55 -10.37
C CYS A 82 -1.21 4.50 -10.34
N TYR A 83 -0.60 5.51 -9.75
CA TYR A 83 0.75 5.42 -9.22
C TYR A 83 0.66 5.07 -7.74
N GLN A 84 1.16 3.91 -7.38
CA GLN A 84 1.36 3.51 -6.00
C GLN A 84 2.70 4.03 -5.50
N SER A 85 2.84 4.26 -4.21
CA SER A 85 4.12 4.62 -3.63
C SER A 85 4.24 4.26 -2.17
N PHE A 86 5.47 4.34 -1.67
CA PHE A 86 5.75 4.44 -0.25
C PHE A 86 6.86 5.46 0.04
N LEU A 87 6.76 6.10 1.20
CA LEU A 87 7.83 6.85 1.82
C LEU A 87 8.58 5.92 2.76
N SER A 88 9.91 5.76 2.57
CA SER A 88 10.74 4.97 3.48
C SER A 88 11.15 5.79 4.71
N MET A 89 11.00 5.18 5.89
CA MET A 89 11.44 5.75 7.17
C MET A 89 12.71 5.08 7.70
N THR A 90 13.18 4.05 6.99
CA THR A 90 14.36 3.25 7.31
C THR A 90 15.21 3.03 6.06
N ASP A 91 16.48 2.65 6.25
CA ASP A 91 17.37 2.21 5.18
C ASP A 91 17.15 0.71 4.97
N ASN A 92 16.86 0.28 3.74
CA ASN A 92 16.54 -1.12 3.45
C ASN A 92 17.15 -1.58 2.13
N SER A 93 17.84 -2.71 2.18
CA SER A 93 18.42 -3.38 1.02
C SER A 93 17.99 -4.85 0.89
N GLN A 94 17.60 -5.48 1.99
CA GLN A 94 17.10 -6.86 2.05
C GLN A 94 15.60 -6.90 2.33
N ARG A 95 15.11 -6.18 3.38
CA ARG A 95 13.67 -6.03 3.67
C ARG A 95 13.10 -4.85 2.88
N THR A 96 12.84 -5.06 1.61
CA THR A 96 12.48 -3.97 0.69
C THR A 96 11.45 -4.41 -0.35
N LEU A 97 11.29 -3.61 -1.40
CA LEU A 97 10.43 -3.92 -2.53
C LEU A 97 11.23 -4.65 -3.62
N ILE A 98 10.67 -5.72 -4.11
CA ILE A 98 11.10 -6.38 -5.35
C ILE A 98 10.17 -5.91 -6.46
N VAL A 99 10.75 -5.49 -7.59
CA VAL A 99 10.02 -5.13 -8.80
C VAL A 99 10.58 -5.87 -10.01
N TYR A 100 9.72 -6.12 -11.00
CA TYR A 100 10.15 -6.57 -12.32
C TYR A 100 10.12 -5.36 -13.25
N LYS A 101 11.31 -4.82 -13.54
CA LYS A 101 11.47 -3.57 -14.29
C LYS A 101 10.83 -3.67 -15.67
N GLY A 102 9.94 -2.72 -16.00
CA GLY A 102 9.24 -2.68 -17.28
C GLY A 102 8.01 -3.60 -17.37
N SER A 103 7.69 -4.39 -16.34
CA SER A 103 6.57 -5.33 -16.35
C SER A 103 5.19 -4.67 -16.52
N HIS A 104 5.04 -3.39 -16.20
CA HIS A 104 3.82 -2.63 -16.48
C HIS A 104 3.48 -2.58 -17.99
N HIS A 105 4.48 -2.69 -18.87
CA HIS A 105 4.25 -2.83 -20.31
C HIS A 105 3.78 -4.24 -20.68
N LEU A 106 4.10 -5.25 -19.87
CA LEU A 106 3.75 -6.64 -20.10
C LEU A 106 2.40 -7.03 -19.51
N HIS A 107 1.79 -6.16 -18.70
CA HIS A 107 0.59 -6.45 -17.93
C HIS A 107 -0.55 -7.02 -18.78
N GLN A 108 -0.95 -6.33 -19.85
CA GLN A 108 -2.05 -6.79 -20.70
C GLN A 108 -1.69 -8.08 -21.47
N ASP A 109 -0.45 -8.15 -21.98
CA ASP A 109 0.02 -9.33 -22.72
C ASP A 109 0.12 -10.55 -21.81
N TYR A 110 0.50 -10.36 -20.54
CA TYR A 110 0.51 -11.42 -19.54
C TYR A 110 -0.90 -12.03 -19.39
N PHE A 111 -1.90 -11.22 -19.08
CA PHE A 111 -3.26 -11.69 -18.88
C PHE A 111 -3.84 -12.36 -20.12
N ASN A 112 -3.61 -11.78 -21.30
CA ASN A 112 -4.04 -12.35 -22.58
C ASN A 112 -3.36 -13.71 -22.84
N SER A 113 -2.06 -13.83 -22.61
CA SER A 113 -1.31 -15.07 -22.84
C SER A 113 -1.68 -16.20 -21.88
N MET A 114 -2.11 -15.83 -20.65
CA MET A 114 -2.56 -16.78 -19.63
C MET A 114 -4.05 -17.11 -19.75
N GLY A 115 -4.80 -16.42 -20.60
CA GLY A 115 -6.25 -16.59 -20.73
C GLY A 115 -7.00 -16.18 -19.46
N ILE A 116 -6.47 -15.22 -18.70
CA ILE A 116 -7.05 -14.77 -17.43
C ILE A 116 -7.84 -13.48 -17.63
N GLU A 117 -9.12 -13.50 -17.28
CA GLU A 117 -9.94 -12.31 -17.08
C GLU A 117 -10.20 -12.14 -15.58
N SER A 118 -9.78 -11.03 -14.98
CA SER A 118 -9.96 -10.75 -13.57
C SER A 118 -10.61 -9.40 -13.34
N GLU A 119 -11.67 -9.38 -12.52
CA GLU A 119 -12.24 -8.14 -11.99
C GLU A 119 -11.43 -7.59 -10.81
N SER A 120 -10.71 -8.48 -10.09
CA SER A 120 -9.88 -8.10 -8.97
C SER A 120 -8.69 -7.27 -9.43
N ASP A 121 -8.36 -6.24 -8.67
CA ASP A 121 -7.13 -5.47 -8.89
C ASP A 121 -5.90 -6.24 -8.42
N TRP A 122 -6.01 -7.04 -7.36
CA TRP A 122 -4.91 -7.86 -6.87
C TRP A 122 -4.86 -9.23 -7.57
N ASN A 123 -3.77 -9.47 -8.32
CA ASN A 123 -3.58 -10.70 -9.08
C ASN A 123 -2.15 -11.22 -8.93
N ILE A 124 -2.01 -12.44 -8.42
CA ILE A 124 -0.72 -13.15 -8.35
C ILE A 124 -0.23 -13.45 -9.77
N ILE A 125 1.05 -13.22 -10.01
CA ILE A 125 1.70 -13.53 -11.28
C ILE A 125 2.27 -14.95 -11.26
N ASP A 126 2.06 -15.70 -12.32
CA ASP A 126 2.54 -17.07 -12.45
C ASP A 126 4.07 -17.16 -12.33
N GLN A 127 4.56 -18.11 -11.55
CA GLN A 127 5.99 -18.26 -11.27
C GLN A 127 6.80 -18.59 -12.53
N ASN A 128 6.29 -19.46 -13.37
CA ASN A 128 7.00 -19.82 -14.62
C ASN A 128 7.07 -18.62 -15.58
N TYR A 129 6.07 -17.74 -15.55
CA TYR A 129 6.12 -16.49 -16.31
C TYR A 129 7.21 -15.55 -15.77
N LEU A 130 7.28 -15.40 -14.43
CA LEU A 130 8.30 -14.55 -13.79
C LEU A 130 9.72 -15.08 -14.00
N GLU A 131 9.91 -16.39 -14.07
CA GLU A 131 11.21 -16.99 -14.40
C GLU A 131 11.68 -16.57 -15.81
N LYS A 132 10.78 -16.52 -16.78
CA LYS A 132 11.10 -16.08 -18.15
C LYS A 132 11.57 -14.63 -18.21
N ILE A 133 11.05 -13.77 -17.36
CA ILE A 133 11.42 -12.34 -17.26
C ILE A 133 12.35 -12.06 -16.08
N GLY A 134 12.93 -13.10 -15.45
CA GLY A 134 13.73 -12.99 -14.24
C GLY A 134 14.93 -12.03 -14.34
N HIS A 135 15.45 -11.82 -15.54
CA HIS A 135 16.49 -10.83 -15.82
C HIS A 135 16.05 -9.37 -15.55
N THR A 136 14.75 -9.10 -15.43
CA THR A 136 14.20 -7.79 -15.11
C THR A 136 13.95 -7.59 -13.61
N LYS A 137 14.11 -8.66 -12.79
CA LYS A 137 13.92 -8.62 -11.34
C LYS A 137 14.94 -7.70 -10.71
N GLN A 138 14.46 -6.77 -9.89
CA GLN A 138 15.29 -5.84 -9.13
C GLN A 138 14.83 -5.81 -7.67
N ILE A 139 15.76 -5.99 -6.76
CA ILE A 139 15.58 -5.74 -5.32
C ILE A 139 16.05 -4.31 -5.11
N LEU A 140 15.20 -3.46 -4.53
CA LEU A 140 15.53 -2.04 -4.40
C LEU A 140 16.44 -1.82 -3.19
N ASP A 141 17.45 -0.97 -3.36
CA ASP A 141 18.19 -0.35 -2.24
C ASP A 141 17.52 1.01 -1.97
N VAL A 142 16.92 1.16 -0.80
CA VAL A 142 16.09 2.29 -0.44
C VAL A 142 16.66 2.95 0.80
N LYS A 143 16.75 4.27 0.81
CA LYS A 143 17.24 5.05 1.94
C LYS A 143 16.08 5.73 2.67
N LYS A 144 16.29 5.99 3.95
CA LYS A 144 15.39 6.79 4.75
C LYS A 144 15.12 8.15 4.08
N GLY A 145 13.85 8.43 3.83
CA GLY A 145 13.39 9.63 3.13
C GLY A 145 13.17 9.46 1.63
N ASP A 146 13.51 8.30 1.06
CA ASP A 146 13.20 8.01 -0.34
C ASP A 146 11.70 7.80 -0.52
N LEU A 147 11.17 8.39 -1.59
CA LEU A 147 9.83 8.12 -2.10
C LEU A 147 9.94 7.19 -3.31
N VAL A 148 9.52 5.93 -3.13
CA VAL A 148 9.47 4.94 -4.21
C VAL A 148 8.09 5.00 -4.85
N ILE A 149 8.05 5.13 -6.19
CA ILE A 149 6.79 5.24 -6.96
C ILE A 149 6.80 4.19 -8.08
N TRP A 150 5.67 3.50 -8.26
CA TRP A 150 5.49 2.56 -9.36
C TRP A 150 4.07 2.60 -9.93
N ASP A 151 3.95 2.19 -11.16
CA ASP A 151 2.69 1.99 -11.87
C ASP A 151 1.95 0.77 -11.28
N SER A 152 0.66 0.84 -11.02
CA SER A 152 -0.15 -0.25 -10.43
C SER A 152 -0.12 -1.55 -11.24
N ARG A 153 0.29 -1.50 -12.51
CA ARG A 153 0.50 -2.66 -13.38
C ARG A 153 1.85 -3.36 -13.17
N THR A 154 2.77 -2.76 -12.42
CA THR A 154 4.11 -3.33 -12.19
C THR A 154 3.99 -4.61 -11.38
N PHE A 155 4.70 -5.67 -11.80
CA PHE A 155 4.80 -6.90 -11.03
C PHE A 155 5.78 -6.68 -9.88
N HIS A 156 5.28 -6.82 -8.64
CA HIS A 156 6.04 -6.48 -7.46
C HIS A 156 5.66 -7.31 -6.24
N GLN A 157 6.49 -7.29 -5.23
CA GLN A 157 6.22 -7.83 -3.89
C GLN A 157 7.15 -7.20 -2.84
N ASN A 158 6.75 -7.18 -1.59
CA ASN A 158 7.68 -6.99 -0.48
C ASN A 158 8.49 -8.26 -0.23
N THR A 159 9.69 -8.10 0.31
CA THR A 159 10.48 -9.22 0.85
C THR A 159 10.82 -8.97 2.31
N CYS A 160 10.78 -10.03 3.11
CA CYS A 160 11.19 -10.02 4.53
C CYS A 160 12.72 -10.15 4.71
N GLY A 161 13.47 -10.22 3.62
CA GLY A 161 14.92 -10.45 3.67
C GLY A 161 15.30 -11.93 3.85
N SER A 162 16.58 -12.17 4.12
CA SER A 162 17.08 -13.51 4.46
C SER A 162 16.76 -13.85 5.92
N LEU A 163 16.93 -15.14 6.31
CA LEU A 163 16.74 -15.59 7.69
C LEU A 163 17.72 -14.95 8.70
N THR A 164 18.76 -14.30 8.22
CA THR A 164 19.76 -13.57 9.03
C THR A 164 19.65 -12.06 8.85
N CYS A 165 18.56 -11.57 8.26
CA CYS A 165 18.36 -10.15 8.07
C CYS A 165 17.94 -9.49 9.38
N GLU A 166 18.68 -8.48 9.80
CA GLU A 166 18.43 -7.67 11.00
C GLU A 166 17.97 -6.24 10.64
N GLU A 167 17.50 -6.01 9.40
CA GLU A 167 17.00 -4.71 9.03
C GLU A 167 15.61 -4.47 9.63
N GLU A 168 15.42 -3.38 10.37
CA GLU A 168 14.08 -2.84 10.59
C GLU A 168 13.56 -2.25 9.27
N ARG A 169 12.29 -2.47 8.95
CA ARG A 169 11.63 -1.80 7.84
C ARG A 169 10.39 -1.09 8.30
N LEU A 170 10.33 0.20 8.02
CA LEU A 170 9.12 1.01 8.20
C LEU A 170 8.91 1.87 6.97
N VAL A 171 7.78 1.66 6.28
CA VAL A 171 7.36 2.46 5.14
C VAL A 171 5.89 2.84 5.25
N GLN A 172 5.54 4.07 4.88
CA GLN A 172 4.15 4.52 4.77
C GLN A 172 3.72 4.46 3.31
N TYR A 173 2.63 3.73 3.03
CA TYR A 173 2.03 3.71 1.71
C TYR A 173 1.26 5.00 1.42
N LEU A 174 1.41 5.50 0.19
CA LEU A 174 0.84 6.75 -0.26
C LEU A 174 0.32 6.59 -1.69
N CYS A 175 -0.89 7.06 -1.93
CA CYS A 175 -1.46 7.08 -3.26
C CYS A 175 -2.34 8.32 -3.44
N TYR A 176 -2.15 9.00 -4.56
CA TYR A 176 -2.91 10.19 -4.91
C TYR A 176 -3.45 10.07 -6.33
N LEU A 177 -4.67 10.54 -6.52
CA LEU A 177 -5.31 10.63 -7.82
C LEU A 177 -5.90 12.03 -8.04
N PRO A 178 -6.10 12.45 -9.31
CA PRO A 178 -6.69 13.76 -9.60
C PRO A 178 -8.10 13.92 -9.00
N LYS A 179 -8.33 15.00 -8.26
CA LYS A 179 -9.63 15.30 -7.62
C LYS A 179 -10.75 15.49 -8.64
N ASN A 180 -10.44 16.10 -9.78
CA ASN A 180 -11.37 16.43 -10.86
C ASN A 180 -11.57 15.30 -11.88
N ALA A 181 -11.05 14.09 -11.64
CA ALA A 181 -11.27 12.97 -12.54
C ALA A 181 -12.73 12.48 -12.51
N THR A 182 -13.25 12.06 -13.66
CA THR A 182 -14.62 11.55 -13.80
C THR A 182 -14.90 10.31 -12.91
N ARG A 183 -13.86 9.58 -12.53
CA ARG A 183 -13.95 8.43 -11.62
C ARG A 183 -14.10 8.83 -10.14
N ASN A 184 -13.81 10.09 -9.78
CA ASN A 184 -14.04 10.62 -8.43
C ASN A 184 -15.48 11.12 -8.29
N THR A 185 -16.44 10.21 -8.41
CA THR A 185 -17.87 10.48 -8.33
C THR A 185 -18.29 10.99 -6.95
N CYS A 186 -19.48 11.60 -6.82
CA CYS A 186 -20.02 12.00 -5.52
C CYS A 186 -20.06 10.84 -4.53
N GLU A 187 -20.43 9.64 -4.98
CA GLU A 187 -20.41 8.43 -4.16
C GLU A 187 -19.00 8.11 -3.63
N GLN A 188 -17.95 8.21 -4.48
CA GLN A 188 -16.58 7.98 -4.06
C GLN A 188 -16.08 9.05 -3.07
N GLN A 189 -16.52 10.28 -3.22
CA GLN A 189 -16.24 11.36 -2.28
C GLN A 189 -16.90 11.10 -0.92
N GLU A 190 -18.15 10.64 -0.90
CA GLU A 190 -18.87 10.26 0.32
C GLU A 190 -18.21 9.06 1.02
N ILE A 191 -17.83 8.03 0.28
CA ILE A 191 -17.09 6.87 0.83
C ILE A 191 -15.78 7.33 1.47
N ARG A 192 -15.01 8.19 0.78
CA ARG A 192 -13.75 8.72 1.30
C ARG A 192 -13.97 9.55 2.55
N ARG A 193 -14.95 10.46 2.55
CA ARG A 193 -15.30 11.27 3.73
C ARG A 193 -15.72 10.39 4.91
N ASN A 194 -16.56 9.41 4.68
CA ASN A 194 -17.00 8.47 5.72
C ASN A 194 -15.82 7.67 6.28
N ALA A 195 -14.91 7.19 5.43
CA ALA A 195 -13.71 6.49 5.87
C ALA A 195 -12.79 7.39 6.72
N PHE A 196 -12.66 8.67 6.37
CA PHE A 196 -11.91 9.64 7.16
C PHE A 196 -12.56 9.91 8.52
N ASP A 197 -13.85 10.24 8.53
CA ASP A 197 -14.59 10.60 9.74
C ASP A 197 -14.63 9.45 10.78
N ASN A 198 -14.58 8.20 10.29
CA ASN A 198 -14.55 6.99 11.13
C ASN A 198 -13.16 6.37 11.27
N LEU A 199 -12.10 7.09 10.92
CA LEU A 199 -10.70 6.65 11.04
C LEU A 199 -10.43 5.27 10.41
N ARG A 200 -11.12 4.93 9.30
CA ARG A 200 -11.02 3.63 8.63
C ARG A 200 -9.81 3.58 7.72
N THR A 201 -8.90 2.65 7.99
CA THR A 201 -7.84 2.31 7.03
C THR A 201 -8.47 1.74 5.75
N THR A 202 -7.92 2.07 4.59
CA THR A 202 -8.47 1.71 3.29
C THR A 202 -7.45 0.95 2.43
N ASN A 203 -7.88 0.47 1.26
CA ASN A 203 -6.95 0.07 0.22
C ASN A 203 -6.19 1.29 -0.33
N HIS A 204 -5.26 1.06 -1.28
CA HIS A 204 -4.45 2.12 -1.87
C HIS A 204 -5.20 3.03 -2.88
N TRP A 205 -6.46 2.71 -3.23
CA TRP A 205 -7.23 3.47 -4.23
C TRP A 205 -7.92 4.69 -3.61
N PRO A 206 -7.61 5.95 -4.00
CA PRO A 206 -8.36 7.13 -3.55
C PRO A 206 -9.81 7.20 -4.02
N TYR A 207 -10.14 6.61 -5.15
CA TYR A 207 -11.50 6.25 -5.55
C TYR A 207 -11.49 4.80 -6.06
N LEU A 208 -12.59 4.08 -5.95
CA LEU A 208 -12.73 2.63 -5.80
C LEU A 208 -12.21 2.20 -4.42
N MET A 209 -12.40 3.07 -3.46
CA MET A 209 -11.96 2.90 -2.08
C MET A 209 -12.72 1.76 -1.40
N ALA A 210 -12.00 0.89 -0.72
CA ALA A 210 -12.55 -0.15 0.15
C ALA A 210 -11.90 -0.06 1.53
N THR A 211 -12.71 -0.05 2.57
CA THR A 211 -12.25 -0.05 3.96
C THR A 211 -11.75 -1.43 4.37
N VAL A 212 -10.65 -1.47 5.12
CA VAL A 212 -10.18 -2.70 5.76
C VAL A 212 -11.20 -3.15 6.81
N PRO A 213 -11.50 -4.45 6.96
CA PRO A 213 -12.29 -4.95 8.07
C PRO A 213 -11.76 -4.46 9.42
N GLU A 214 -12.65 -4.10 10.35
CA GLU A 214 -12.23 -3.60 11.67
C GLU A 214 -11.41 -4.63 12.43
N GLN A 215 -11.92 -5.86 12.44
CA GLN A 215 -11.25 -6.94 13.17
C GLN A 215 -10.36 -7.76 12.23
N PRO A 216 -9.19 -8.21 12.70
CA PRO A 216 -8.34 -9.13 11.97
C PRO A 216 -9.09 -10.41 11.63
N MET A 217 -8.90 -10.93 10.43
CA MET A 217 -9.52 -12.19 10.04
C MET A 217 -8.69 -13.37 10.58
N SER A 218 -9.35 -14.29 11.27
CA SER A 218 -8.71 -15.37 12.03
C SER A 218 -7.75 -16.25 11.20
N TYR A 219 -8.00 -16.41 9.90
CA TYR A 219 -7.13 -17.21 9.05
C TYR A 219 -5.82 -16.49 8.63
N ASN A 220 -5.72 -15.18 8.86
CA ASN A 220 -4.54 -14.40 8.47
C ASN A 220 -3.62 -14.08 9.65
N PHE A 221 -4.16 -13.94 10.88
CA PHE A 221 -3.46 -13.29 11.98
C PHE A 221 -3.65 -13.95 13.34
N CYS A 222 -4.67 -14.77 13.48
CA CYS A 222 -5.06 -15.27 14.78
C CYS A 222 -4.81 -16.76 14.88
N ASN A 223 -4.24 -17.18 16.00
CA ASN A 223 -4.49 -18.53 16.47
C ASN A 223 -6.02 -18.68 16.63
N PRO A 224 -6.68 -19.67 16.01
CA PRO A 224 -8.11 -19.90 16.18
C PRO A 224 -8.55 -20.04 17.65
N ASP A 225 -7.62 -20.46 18.53
CA ASP A 225 -7.84 -20.64 19.96
C ASP A 225 -7.63 -19.35 20.78
N ASP A 226 -7.05 -18.29 20.15
CA ASP A 226 -6.82 -16.99 20.77
C ASP A 226 -6.98 -15.85 19.74
N PRO A 227 -8.23 -15.53 19.36
CA PRO A 227 -8.51 -14.51 18.36
C PRO A 227 -8.17 -13.12 18.90
N ILE A 228 -7.40 -12.36 18.11
CA ILE A 228 -7.11 -10.96 18.42
C ILE A 228 -8.38 -10.14 18.22
N PHE A 229 -8.81 -9.45 19.28
CA PHE A 229 -9.89 -8.48 19.24
C PHE A 229 -9.34 -7.08 19.51
N ILE A 230 -9.63 -6.14 18.61
CA ILE A 230 -9.23 -4.75 18.73
C ILE A 230 -10.41 -3.93 19.23
N ASP A 231 -10.26 -3.32 20.39
CA ASP A 231 -11.21 -2.35 20.92
C ASP A 231 -10.90 -0.96 20.34
N TYR A 232 -11.55 -0.62 19.25
CA TYR A 232 -11.35 0.65 18.55
C TYR A 232 -11.82 1.87 19.34
N GLU A 233 -12.76 1.70 20.29
CA GLU A 233 -13.25 2.80 21.13
C GLU A 233 -12.20 3.22 22.16
N SER A 234 -11.32 2.30 22.55
CA SER A 234 -10.22 2.58 23.49
C SER A 234 -8.99 3.20 22.83
N LEU A 235 -8.91 3.20 21.49
CA LEU A 235 -7.75 3.73 20.79
C LEU A 235 -7.68 5.26 20.90
N PRO A 236 -6.48 5.84 21.07
CA PRO A 236 -6.34 7.29 21.13
C PRO A 236 -6.63 7.90 19.76
N VAL A 237 -7.49 8.91 19.73
CA VAL A 237 -7.73 9.70 18.51
C VAL A 237 -6.48 10.51 18.17
N PRO A 238 -5.94 10.41 16.94
CA PRO A 238 -4.76 11.16 16.56
C PRO A 238 -5.03 12.67 16.55
N ASN A 239 -4.12 13.45 17.13
CA ASN A 239 -4.20 14.91 17.03
C ASN A 239 -3.69 15.37 15.65
N LEU A 240 -4.59 15.90 14.83
CA LEU A 240 -4.36 16.34 13.47
C LEU A 240 -4.73 17.82 13.24
N GLU A 241 -4.97 18.60 14.30
CA GLU A 241 -5.49 19.96 14.19
C GLU A 241 -4.59 20.88 13.37
N ASP A 242 -3.28 20.76 13.50
CA ASP A 242 -2.29 21.53 12.73
C ASP A 242 -2.18 21.11 11.25
N LEU A 243 -2.80 20.00 10.85
CA LEU A 243 -2.82 19.49 9.49
C LEU A 243 -4.19 19.64 8.81
N LYS A 244 -5.19 20.14 9.54
CA LYS A 244 -6.60 20.12 9.12
C LYS A 244 -6.83 20.72 7.74
N GLU A 245 -6.28 21.88 7.44
CA GLU A 245 -6.46 22.55 6.14
C GLU A 245 -5.94 21.67 4.99
N LYS A 246 -4.73 21.14 5.12
CA LYS A 246 -4.13 20.25 4.11
C LYS A 246 -4.86 18.93 3.96
N ILE A 247 -5.41 18.40 5.06
CA ILE A 247 -6.24 17.21 5.03
C ILE A 247 -7.51 17.46 4.22
N GLU A 248 -8.20 18.58 4.46
CA GLU A 248 -9.43 18.94 3.73
C GLU A 248 -9.18 19.12 2.23
N GLU A 249 -8.02 19.61 1.83
CA GLU A 249 -7.64 19.70 0.41
C GLU A 249 -7.55 18.32 -0.26
N LEU A 250 -7.15 17.29 0.49
CA LEU A 250 -6.91 15.94 0.02
C LEU A 250 -8.13 14.99 0.15
N LEU A 251 -9.20 15.46 0.74
CA LEU A 251 -10.47 14.77 0.83
C LEU A 251 -11.42 15.21 -0.31
#